data_b7607006c61e2118c51580e99c53a60c
#
_entry.id   b7607006c61e2118c51580e99c53a60c
#
_cell.length_a   1.000
_cell.length_b   1.000
_cell.length_c   1.000
_cell.angle_alpha   90.00
_cell.angle_beta   90.00
_cell.angle_gamma   90.00
#
_symmetry.space_group_name_H-M   'P 1'
#
loop_
_entity.id
_entity.type
_entity.pdbx_description
1 polymer ?
#
loop_
_entity_poly.entity_id
_entity_poly.type
_entity_poly.pdbx_seq_one_letter_code
_entity_poly.pdbx_strand_id
1 'polypeptide(L)'
;YGVFAFGAYNGQTANNLELNNEPHIVSRLTYPFEYKDQIVELGVQAYTGKWVMPKSNLSGGVKTSSDLNYLDQRVAGTFVLYPKPFGIQAEYTFGKGPEFNKATNSIDVMPLNGGYVTLSYLAKLNQQIFIPFIRYQYYDGGKKHEKDARSYNVTEFEIGSEWQVNKNFELVVNYTISDRRFEDFLKNDNFQSGSLLRMQAQ
;
A
#
# COMPACT_ATOMS: atom_id res chain seq x y z
N TYR A 1 -18.97 15.61 -7.91
CA TYR A 1 -17.81 16.18 -8.60
C TYR A 1 -16.61 15.25 -8.46
N GLY A 2 -15.83 15.08 -9.56
CA GLY A 2 -14.57 14.36 -9.52
C GLY A 2 -13.45 15.20 -8.88
N VAL A 3 -12.37 14.54 -8.50
CA VAL A 3 -11.16 15.17 -7.95
C VAL A 3 -9.98 14.87 -8.87
N PHE A 4 -9.29 15.92 -9.28
CA PHE A 4 -7.98 15.82 -9.92
C PHE A 4 -6.93 16.47 -9.03
N ALA A 5 -5.88 15.72 -8.70
CA ALA A 5 -4.75 16.20 -7.93
C ALA A 5 -3.44 15.92 -8.69
N PHE A 6 -2.55 16.90 -8.67
CA PHE A 6 -1.22 16.80 -9.25
C PHE A 6 -0.22 17.47 -8.33
N GLY A 7 0.96 16.87 -8.16
CA GLY A 7 2.00 17.42 -7.30
C GLY A 7 3.39 16.95 -7.69
N ALA A 8 4.38 17.80 -7.39
CA ALA A 8 5.79 17.49 -7.45
C ALA A 8 6.35 17.59 -6.03
N TYR A 9 7.08 16.56 -5.61
CA TYR A 9 7.55 16.42 -4.24
C TYR A 9 9.03 16.05 -4.22
N ASN A 10 9.69 16.34 -3.09
CA ASN A 10 10.97 15.73 -2.75
C ASN A 10 10.82 14.21 -2.71
N GLY A 11 11.70 13.50 -3.39
CA GLY A 11 11.66 12.04 -3.52
C GLY A 11 12.12 11.26 -2.30
N GLN A 12 12.74 11.93 -1.35
CA GLN A 12 13.24 11.30 -0.13
C GLN A 12 12.17 11.22 0.96
N THR A 13 12.44 10.48 2.04
CA THR A 13 11.54 10.41 3.19
C THR A 13 11.43 11.76 3.89
N ALA A 14 10.35 11.96 4.66
CA ALA A 14 10.19 13.14 5.50
C ALA A 14 11.45 13.39 6.37
N ASN A 15 11.85 14.64 6.47
CA ASN A 15 13.04 15.11 7.20
C ASN A 15 14.39 14.73 6.57
N ASN A 16 14.44 14.18 5.36
CA ASN A 16 15.65 14.01 4.61
C ASN A 16 15.77 15.05 3.50
N LEU A 17 17.00 15.55 3.30
CA LEU A 17 17.29 16.41 2.18
C LEU A 17 17.14 15.65 0.86
N GLU A 18 16.82 16.37 -0.21
CA GLU A 18 16.86 15.83 -1.55
C GLU A 18 18.30 15.43 -1.89
N LEU A 19 18.47 14.23 -2.40
CA LEU A 19 19.79 13.66 -2.74
C LEU A 19 20.03 13.60 -4.26
N ASN A 20 19.00 13.91 -5.07
CA ASN A 20 19.10 14.09 -6.51
C ASN A 20 18.29 15.32 -6.92
N ASN A 21 18.41 15.77 -8.17
CA ASN A 21 17.68 16.92 -8.69
C ASN A 21 16.38 16.53 -9.43
N GLU A 22 15.83 15.36 -9.13
CA GLU A 22 14.65 14.83 -9.82
C GLU A 22 13.44 14.78 -8.88
N PRO A 23 12.45 15.67 -9.05
CA PRO A 23 11.25 15.61 -8.23
C PRO A 23 10.43 14.36 -8.53
N HIS A 24 9.74 13.87 -7.53
CA HIS A 24 8.72 12.83 -7.68
C HIS A 24 7.41 13.46 -8.13
N ILE A 25 6.86 12.96 -9.20
CA ILE A 25 5.57 13.42 -9.76
C ILE A 25 4.49 12.45 -9.33
N VAL A 26 3.42 13.00 -8.78
CA VAL A 26 2.24 12.24 -8.32
C VAL A 26 1.01 12.84 -8.95
N SER A 27 0.12 11.99 -9.45
CA SER A 27 -1.18 12.42 -9.95
C SER A 27 -2.27 11.47 -9.49
N ARG A 28 -3.46 12.01 -9.28
CA ARG A 28 -4.67 11.26 -8.95
C ARG A 28 -5.87 11.87 -9.64
N LEU A 29 -6.71 11.01 -10.21
CA LEU A 29 -8.02 11.36 -10.74
C LEU A 29 -9.03 10.40 -10.15
N THR A 30 -10.08 10.91 -9.52
CA THR A 30 -11.22 10.13 -9.06
C THR A 30 -12.50 10.76 -9.55
N TYR A 31 -13.48 9.94 -9.85
CA TYR A 31 -14.80 10.40 -10.27
C TYR A 31 -15.91 9.55 -9.64
N PRO A 32 -16.72 10.14 -8.74
CA PRO A 32 -17.90 9.49 -8.19
C PRO A 32 -19.09 9.66 -9.16
N PHE A 33 -19.88 8.62 -9.29
CA PHE A 33 -21.17 8.65 -9.99
C PHE A 33 -22.22 7.87 -9.22
N GLU A 34 -23.45 8.25 -9.38
CA GLU A 34 -24.59 7.60 -8.75
C GLU A 34 -25.27 6.63 -9.74
N TYR A 35 -25.51 5.42 -9.28
CA TYR A 35 -26.25 4.41 -10.02
C TYR A 35 -27.26 3.72 -9.10
N LYS A 36 -28.58 3.88 -9.36
CA LYS A 36 -29.67 3.30 -8.56
C LYS A 36 -29.50 3.55 -7.05
N ASP A 37 -29.36 4.79 -6.65
CA ASP A 37 -29.12 5.22 -5.27
C ASP A 37 -27.80 4.73 -4.64
N GLN A 38 -26.94 4.12 -5.41
CA GLN A 38 -25.62 3.64 -4.99
C GLN A 38 -24.55 4.60 -5.51
N ILE A 39 -23.62 4.99 -4.65
CA ILE A 39 -22.48 5.80 -5.07
C ILE A 39 -21.31 4.86 -5.41
N VAL A 40 -20.79 5.01 -6.62
CA VAL A 40 -19.63 4.31 -7.15
C VAL A 40 -18.55 5.34 -7.43
N GLU A 41 -17.33 5.12 -6.96
CA GLU A 41 -16.17 5.96 -7.31
C GLU A 41 -15.12 5.11 -8.02
N LEU A 42 -14.69 5.59 -9.18
CA LEU A 42 -13.55 5.07 -9.90
C LEU A 42 -12.38 6.03 -9.76
N GLY A 43 -11.19 5.49 -9.63
CA GLY A 43 -9.98 6.28 -9.55
C GLY A 43 -8.80 5.66 -10.27
N VAL A 44 -7.90 6.52 -10.71
CA VAL A 44 -6.57 6.15 -11.18
C VAL A 44 -5.56 7.08 -10.53
N GLN A 45 -4.44 6.53 -10.12
CA GLN A 45 -3.34 7.29 -9.56
C GLN A 45 -2.02 6.80 -10.15
N ALA A 46 -1.09 7.72 -10.32
CA ALA A 46 0.22 7.44 -10.87
C ALA A 46 1.30 8.19 -10.09
N TYR A 47 2.45 7.56 -10.01
CA TYR A 47 3.62 8.07 -9.34
C TYR A 47 4.85 7.72 -10.16
N THR A 48 5.78 8.66 -10.31
CA THR A 48 7.08 8.44 -10.95
C THR A 48 8.15 9.31 -10.32
N GLY A 49 9.34 8.76 -10.16
CA GLY A 49 10.51 9.47 -9.66
C GLY A 49 11.70 8.53 -9.52
N LYS A 50 12.80 9.06 -9.02
CA LYS A 50 13.98 8.26 -8.70
C LYS A 50 14.28 8.34 -7.19
N TRP A 51 14.46 7.21 -6.60
CA TRP A 51 14.83 7.03 -5.19
C TRP A 51 16.33 6.86 -5.03
N VAL A 52 16.97 7.71 -4.24
CA VAL A 52 18.36 7.52 -3.86
C VAL A 52 18.44 6.65 -2.61
N MET A 53 19.05 5.48 -2.75
CA MET A 53 19.23 4.53 -1.64
C MET A 53 20.22 5.07 -0.61
N PRO A 54 19.83 5.28 0.65
CA PRO A 54 20.78 5.67 1.70
C PRO A 54 21.83 4.58 1.92
N LYS A 55 23.10 4.97 2.04
CA LYS A 55 24.21 4.03 2.30
C LYS A 55 24.02 3.23 3.59
N SER A 56 23.34 3.79 4.59
CA SER A 56 22.98 3.11 5.83
C SER A 56 22.06 1.89 5.63
N ASN A 57 21.32 1.88 4.52
CA ASN A 57 20.42 0.78 4.17
C ASN A 57 21.11 -0.31 3.34
N LEU A 58 22.41 -0.22 3.11
CA LEU A 58 23.16 -1.20 2.32
C LEU A 58 23.93 -2.17 3.23
N SER A 59 23.88 -3.45 2.88
CA SER A 59 24.76 -4.47 3.44
C SER A 59 26.13 -4.43 2.77
N GLY A 60 27.20 -4.77 3.53
CA GLY A 60 28.53 -4.90 2.96
C GLY A 60 28.57 -6.06 1.96
N GLY A 61 28.87 -5.76 0.69
CA GLY A 61 28.97 -6.76 -0.39
C GLY A 61 27.79 -6.80 -1.35
N VAL A 62 26.68 -6.14 -1.04
CA VAL A 62 25.57 -6.00 -2.01
C VAL A 62 26.03 -5.10 -3.17
N LYS A 63 25.75 -5.49 -4.40
CA LYS A 63 26.03 -4.71 -5.60
C LYS A 63 24.96 -3.66 -5.83
N THR A 64 25.36 -2.46 -6.20
CA THR A 64 24.46 -1.33 -6.40
C THR A 64 24.80 -0.57 -7.69
N SER A 65 23.88 0.27 -8.17
CA SER A 65 24.23 1.30 -9.14
C SER A 65 25.27 2.27 -8.55
N SER A 66 26.09 2.87 -9.40
CA SER A 66 27.19 3.75 -8.96
C SER A 66 26.72 5.01 -8.25
N ASP A 67 25.53 5.50 -8.62
CA ASP A 67 24.89 6.70 -8.07
C ASP A 67 23.82 6.41 -7.00
N LEU A 68 23.57 5.13 -6.70
CA LEU A 68 22.53 4.66 -5.79
C LEU A 68 21.12 5.14 -6.16
N ASN A 69 20.88 5.52 -7.39
CA ASN A 69 19.66 6.18 -7.87
C ASN A 69 18.81 5.18 -8.67
N TYR A 70 17.64 4.86 -8.17
CA TYR A 70 16.77 3.83 -8.72
C TYR A 70 15.43 4.40 -9.13
N LEU A 71 14.96 4.04 -10.32
CA LEU A 71 13.63 4.39 -10.79
C LEU A 71 12.57 3.72 -9.90
N ASP A 72 11.55 4.49 -9.51
CA ASP A 72 10.36 4.00 -8.81
C ASP A 72 9.11 4.59 -9.50
N GLN A 73 8.33 3.74 -10.14
CA GLN A 73 7.13 4.12 -10.89
C GLN A 73 5.99 3.18 -10.55
N ARG A 74 4.80 3.74 -10.35
CA ARG A 74 3.59 2.98 -10.03
C ARG A 74 2.37 3.59 -10.67
N VAL A 75 1.43 2.72 -11.04
CA VAL A 75 0.08 3.09 -11.44
C VAL A 75 -0.89 2.22 -10.65
N ALA A 76 -1.92 2.84 -10.10
CA ALA A 76 -2.96 2.11 -9.39
C ALA A 76 -4.34 2.50 -9.92
N GLY A 77 -5.22 1.49 -10.01
CA GLY A 77 -6.65 1.66 -10.22
C GLY A 77 -7.41 1.42 -8.92
N THR A 78 -8.41 2.25 -8.65
CA THR A 78 -9.27 2.13 -7.47
C THR A 78 -10.74 2.01 -7.87
N PHE A 79 -11.47 1.20 -7.12
CA PHE A 79 -12.90 1.03 -7.23
C PHE A 79 -13.51 1.09 -5.82
N VAL A 80 -14.49 1.97 -5.62
CA VAL A 80 -15.24 2.07 -4.37
C VAL A 80 -16.74 2.01 -4.69
N LEU A 81 -17.43 1.05 -4.09
CA LEU A 81 -18.87 1.00 -3.96
C LEU A 81 -19.19 1.32 -2.50
N TYR A 82 -19.75 2.49 -2.24
CA TYR A 82 -20.10 2.89 -0.87
C TYR A 82 -21.22 2.00 -0.30
N PRO A 83 -21.13 1.55 0.96
CA PRO A 83 -22.05 0.55 1.49
C PRO A 83 -23.48 1.07 1.63
N LYS A 84 -24.44 0.41 0.87
CA LYS A 84 -25.86 0.70 0.90
C LYS A 84 -26.70 -0.54 0.45
N PRO A 85 -26.82 -1.64 1.22
CA PRO A 85 -26.04 -1.96 2.42
C PRO A 85 -24.66 -2.57 2.10
N PHE A 86 -24.44 -3.12 0.90
CA PHE A 86 -23.17 -3.75 0.50
C PHE A 86 -22.17 -2.71 0.02
N GLY A 87 -20.94 -2.83 0.48
CA GLY A 87 -19.81 -2.01 0.06
C GLY A 87 -18.66 -2.86 -0.47
N ILE A 88 -17.95 -2.29 -1.44
CA ILE A 88 -16.71 -2.87 -1.99
C ILE A 88 -15.68 -1.75 -2.06
N GLN A 89 -14.48 -2.00 -1.59
CA GLN A 89 -13.34 -1.14 -1.83
C GLN A 89 -12.20 -1.99 -2.36
N ALA A 90 -11.68 -1.63 -3.51
CA ALA A 90 -10.59 -2.34 -4.15
C ALA A 90 -9.55 -1.38 -4.72
N GLU A 91 -8.29 -1.76 -4.62
CA GLU A 91 -7.18 -1.10 -5.29
C GLU A 91 -6.23 -2.16 -5.84
N TYR A 92 -5.73 -1.93 -7.03
CA TYR A 92 -4.65 -2.70 -7.61
C TYR A 92 -3.57 -1.79 -8.15
N THR A 93 -2.34 -2.03 -7.70
CA THR A 93 -1.14 -1.29 -8.08
C THR A 93 -0.19 -2.20 -8.84
N PHE A 94 0.39 -1.69 -9.91
CA PHE A 94 1.52 -2.30 -10.60
C PHE A 94 2.56 -1.24 -10.93
N GLY A 95 3.81 -1.67 -11.05
CA GLY A 95 4.90 -0.74 -11.30
C GLY A 95 6.26 -1.42 -11.34
N LYS A 96 7.28 -0.64 -11.07
CA LYS A 96 8.65 -1.10 -10.90
C LYS A 96 9.39 -0.21 -9.92
N GLY A 97 10.32 -0.79 -9.20
CA GLY A 97 11.11 -0.07 -8.21
C GLY A 97 12.34 -0.88 -7.80
N PRO A 98 13.19 -0.31 -6.94
CA PRO A 98 14.36 -1.03 -6.43
C PRO A 98 13.95 -2.23 -5.60
N GLU A 99 14.62 -3.34 -5.87
CA GLU A 99 14.42 -4.61 -5.18
C GLU A 99 15.72 -5.40 -5.15
N PHE A 100 15.97 -6.12 -4.05
CA PHE A 100 17.07 -7.05 -3.95
C PHE A 100 16.88 -8.25 -4.88
N ASN A 101 17.86 -8.46 -5.75
CA ASN A 101 17.94 -9.58 -6.67
C ASN A 101 18.97 -10.59 -6.17
N LYS A 102 18.52 -11.72 -5.67
CA LYS A 102 19.36 -12.80 -5.16
C LYS A 102 20.28 -13.41 -6.22
N ALA A 103 19.79 -13.54 -7.45
CA ALA A 103 20.55 -14.20 -8.51
C ALA A 103 21.88 -13.46 -8.84
N THR A 104 21.85 -12.14 -8.71
CA THR A 104 23.00 -11.25 -9.01
C THR A 104 23.67 -10.68 -7.76
N ASN A 105 23.04 -10.85 -6.59
CA ASN A 105 23.39 -10.17 -5.34
C ASN A 105 23.46 -8.65 -5.49
N SER A 106 22.52 -8.08 -6.22
CA SER A 106 22.41 -6.65 -6.51
C SER A 106 21.05 -6.09 -6.15
N ILE A 107 20.98 -4.76 -6.08
CA ILE A 107 19.72 -4.04 -6.07
C ILE A 107 19.41 -3.61 -7.51
N ASP A 108 18.33 -4.13 -8.06
CA ASP A 108 17.91 -3.88 -9.42
C ASP A 108 16.52 -3.22 -9.44
N VAL A 109 16.19 -2.52 -10.55
CA VAL A 109 14.81 -2.05 -10.77
C VAL A 109 13.98 -3.21 -11.30
N MET A 110 13.09 -3.74 -10.47
CA MET A 110 12.28 -4.92 -10.75
C MET A 110 10.78 -4.58 -10.77
N PRO A 111 9.94 -5.39 -11.44
CA PRO A 111 8.49 -5.25 -11.38
C PRO A 111 7.98 -5.41 -9.94
N LEU A 112 6.93 -4.66 -9.62
CA LEU A 112 6.19 -4.83 -8.37
C LEU A 112 4.70 -4.76 -8.65
N ASN A 113 3.93 -5.45 -7.83
CA ASN A 113 2.48 -5.38 -7.88
C ASN A 113 1.87 -5.69 -6.51
N GLY A 114 0.64 -5.31 -6.33
CA GLY A 114 -0.09 -5.56 -5.10
C GLY A 114 -1.45 -4.91 -5.12
N GLY A 115 -2.28 -5.28 -4.17
CA GLY A 115 -3.60 -4.71 -4.08
C GLY A 115 -4.41 -5.30 -2.94
N TYR A 116 -5.62 -4.80 -2.81
CA TYR A 116 -6.56 -5.31 -1.83
C TYR A 116 -8.00 -5.25 -2.33
N VAL A 117 -8.83 -6.08 -1.74
CA VAL A 117 -10.28 -6.02 -1.86
C VAL A 117 -10.87 -6.11 -0.45
N THR A 118 -11.74 -5.15 -0.12
CA THR A 118 -12.54 -5.14 1.11
C THR A 118 -14.01 -5.26 0.73
N LEU A 119 -14.71 -6.21 1.35
CA LEU A 119 -16.17 -6.33 1.27
C LEU A 119 -16.73 -5.94 2.62
N SER A 120 -17.77 -5.11 2.62
CA SER A 120 -18.41 -4.60 3.83
C SER A 120 -19.93 -4.61 3.72
N TYR A 121 -20.58 -4.57 4.87
CA TYR A 121 -22.03 -4.51 4.96
C TYR A 121 -22.46 -3.48 6.01
N LEU A 122 -23.25 -2.50 5.61
CA LEU A 122 -23.78 -1.49 6.51
C LEU A 122 -25.08 -1.98 7.16
N ALA A 123 -25.03 -2.32 8.45
CA ALA A 123 -26.17 -2.67 9.26
C ALA A 123 -26.56 -1.49 10.16
N LYS A 124 -27.87 -1.15 10.18
CA LYS A 124 -28.41 -0.15 11.10
C LYS A 124 -29.15 -0.86 12.22
N LEU A 125 -28.69 -0.68 13.44
CA LEU A 125 -29.25 -1.26 14.66
C LEU A 125 -29.78 -0.11 15.56
N ASN A 126 -31.05 0.25 15.41
CA ASN A 126 -31.64 1.43 16.03
C ASN A 126 -30.91 2.73 15.61
N GLN A 127 -30.21 3.37 16.56
CA GLN A 127 -29.43 4.60 16.30
C GLN A 127 -27.95 4.33 16.05
N GLN A 128 -27.53 3.05 16.07
CA GLN A 128 -26.16 2.64 15.90
C GLN A 128 -25.92 2.13 14.48
N ILE A 129 -24.68 2.30 14.01
CA ILE A 129 -24.22 1.76 12.73
C ILE A 129 -23.15 0.71 13.01
N PHE A 130 -23.30 -0.43 12.37
CA PHE A 130 -22.35 -1.53 12.45
C PHE A 130 -21.92 -1.93 11.05
N ILE A 131 -20.62 -1.92 10.78
CA ILE A 131 -20.07 -2.20 9.46
C ILE A 131 -19.05 -3.34 9.58
N PRO A 132 -19.50 -4.62 9.57
CA PRO A 132 -18.59 -5.74 9.44
C PRO A 132 -17.93 -5.74 8.07
N PHE A 133 -16.68 -6.19 8.01
CA PHE A 133 -15.93 -6.31 6.78
C PHE A 133 -14.98 -7.50 6.78
N ILE A 134 -14.63 -7.93 5.57
CA ILE A 134 -13.52 -8.83 5.30
C ILE A 134 -12.61 -8.17 4.28
N ARG A 135 -11.30 -8.37 4.39
CA ARG A 135 -10.30 -7.83 3.48
C ARG A 135 -9.26 -8.87 3.14
N TYR A 136 -8.93 -8.94 1.88
CA TYR A 136 -7.78 -9.66 1.39
C TYR A 136 -6.82 -8.68 0.74
N GLN A 137 -5.52 -8.80 1.05
CA GLN A 137 -4.49 -8.00 0.41
C GLN A 137 -3.24 -8.82 0.15
N TYR A 138 -2.53 -8.44 -0.89
CA TYR A 138 -1.21 -8.99 -1.17
C TYR A 138 -0.27 -7.93 -1.74
N TYR A 139 1.04 -8.18 -1.62
CA TYR A 139 2.09 -7.37 -2.21
C TYR A 139 3.25 -8.28 -2.64
N ASP A 140 3.79 -8.03 -3.83
CA ASP A 140 4.99 -8.66 -4.37
C ASP A 140 5.90 -7.58 -4.95
N GLY A 141 7.16 -7.51 -4.46
CA GLY A 141 8.15 -6.52 -4.89
C GLY A 141 9.05 -6.00 -3.80
N GLY A 142 9.94 -5.09 -4.17
CA GLY A 142 10.92 -4.49 -3.27
C GLY A 142 10.34 -3.45 -2.32
N LYS A 143 10.90 -3.37 -1.12
CA LYS A 143 10.63 -2.30 -0.15
C LYS A 143 11.83 -1.37 -0.07
N LYS A 144 11.83 -0.33 -0.87
CA LYS A 144 12.94 0.63 -1.05
C LYS A 144 13.48 1.27 0.24
N HIS A 145 12.66 1.35 1.28
CA HIS A 145 13.05 1.95 2.57
C HIS A 145 13.70 0.95 3.53
N GLU A 146 13.68 -0.33 3.20
CA GLU A 146 14.28 -1.38 4.02
C GLU A 146 15.69 -1.74 3.58
N LYS A 147 16.36 -2.58 4.36
CA LYS A 147 17.72 -3.04 4.11
C LYS A 147 17.82 -3.68 2.72
N ASP A 148 18.79 -3.22 1.91
CA ASP A 148 19.06 -3.70 0.55
C ASP A 148 17.84 -3.65 -0.40
N ALA A 149 16.89 -2.71 -0.19
CA ALA A 149 15.60 -2.71 -0.88
C ALA A 149 14.92 -4.10 -0.86
N ARG A 150 14.89 -4.70 0.29
CA ARG A 150 14.43 -6.07 0.57
C ARG A 150 13.26 -6.52 -0.30
N SER A 151 13.39 -7.69 -0.93
CA SER A 151 12.31 -8.34 -1.66
C SER A 151 11.25 -8.87 -0.70
N TYR A 152 9.99 -8.65 -1.00
CA TYR A 152 8.83 -9.09 -0.21
C TYR A 152 7.79 -9.77 -1.07
N ASN A 153 7.21 -10.83 -0.49
CA ASN A 153 5.91 -11.35 -0.89
C ASN A 153 5.06 -11.44 0.38
N VAL A 154 3.92 -10.75 0.40
CA VAL A 154 3.05 -10.63 1.57
C VAL A 154 1.63 -10.94 1.17
N THR A 155 0.96 -11.77 1.95
CA THR A 155 -0.47 -12.07 1.85
C THR A 155 -1.11 -11.87 3.22
N GLU A 156 -2.23 -11.13 3.25
CA GLU A 156 -2.95 -10.89 4.49
C GLU A 156 -4.45 -11.07 4.27
N PHE A 157 -5.07 -11.69 5.26
CA PHE A 157 -6.52 -11.78 5.39
C PHE A 157 -6.94 -11.10 6.69
N GLU A 158 -7.93 -10.22 6.59
CA GLU A 158 -8.44 -9.46 7.72
C GLU A 158 -9.97 -9.62 7.81
N ILE A 159 -10.46 -9.81 9.03
CA ILE A 159 -11.88 -9.74 9.37
C ILE A 159 -12.05 -8.72 10.49
N GLY A 160 -13.04 -7.86 10.38
CA GLY A 160 -13.24 -6.82 11.37
C GLY A 160 -14.62 -6.20 11.33
N SER A 161 -14.80 -5.23 12.19
CA SER A 161 -16.01 -4.42 12.21
C SER A 161 -15.71 -3.03 12.76
N GLU A 162 -16.35 -2.04 12.16
CA GLU A 162 -16.53 -0.70 12.68
C GLU A 162 -17.90 -0.64 13.37
N TRP A 163 -17.94 -0.11 14.57
CA TRP A 163 -19.15 0.10 15.34
C TRP A 163 -19.27 1.56 15.76
N GLN A 164 -20.15 2.29 15.10
CA GLN A 164 -20.52 3.65 15.46
C GLN A 164 -21.61 3.61 16.53
N VAL A 165 -21.18 3.65 17.79
CA VAL A 165 -22.05 3.56 18.97
C VAL A 165 -22.96 4.76 19.06
N ASN A 166 -22.43 5.95 18.77
CA ASN A 166 -23.14 7.22 18.69
C ASN A 166 -22.33 8.21 17.82
N LYS A 167 -22.82 9.46 17.71
CA LYS A 167 -22.18 10.51 16.88
C LYS A 167 -20.74 10.88 17.27
N ASN A 168 -20.33 10.55 18.50
CA ASN A 168 -19.08 11.00 19.10
C ASN A 168 -18.15 9.84 19.45
N PHE A 169 -18.58 8.59 19.22
CA PHE A 169 -17.79 7.44 19.59
C PHE A 169 -17.91 6.31 18.57
N GLU A 170 -16.78 5.88 18.08
CA GLU A 170 -16.60 4.77 17.15
C GLU A 170 -15.58 3.78 17.70
N LEU A 171 -15.86 2.49 17.57
CA LEU A 171 -14.95 1.40 17.90
C LEU A 171 -14.69 0.57 16.66
N VAL A 172 -13.42 0.41 16.30
CA VAL A 172 -12.98 -0.51 15.25
C VAL A 172 -12.25 -1.67 15.88
N VAL A 173 -12.63 -2.89 15.52
CA VAL A 173 -11.96 -4.12 15.94
C VAL A 173 -11.67 -4.94 14.71
N ASN A 174 -10.43 -5.36 14.53
CA ASN A 174 -10.06 -6.25 13.44
C ASN A 174 -9.02 -7.30 13.86
N TYR A 175 -9.10 -8.44 13.21
CA TYR A 175 -8.16 -9.54 13.34
C TYR A 175 -7.54 -9.83 11.98
N THR A 176 -6.21 -9.75 11.91
CA THR A 176 -5.44 -9.95 10.69
C THR A 176 -4.58 -11.19 10.82
N ILE A 177 -4.57 -12.03 9.80
CA ILE A 177 -3.63 -13.13 9.61
C ILE A 177 -2.71 -12.72 8.47
N SER A 178 -1.39 -12.79 8.70
CA SER A 178 -0.38 -12.35 7.73
C SER A 178 0.67 -13.43 7.54
N ASP A 179 0.93 -13.75 6.28
CA ASP A 179 2.04 -14.54 5.82
C ASP A 179 2.96 -13.68 4.96
N ARG A 180 4.25 -13.71 5.24
CA ARG A 180 5.23 -12.97 4.46
C ARG A 180 6.51 -13.74 4.26
N ARG A 181 7.00 -13.67 3.05
CA ARG A 181 8.37 -14.03 2.68
C ARG A 181 9.15 -12.75 2.45
N PHE A 182 10.38 -12.70 2.94
CA PHE A 182 11.28 -11.59 2.60
C PHE A 182 12.72 -12.07 2.45
N GLU A 183 13.47 -11.35 1.64
CA GLU A 183 14.84 -11.69 1.28
C GLU A 183 15.68 -10.42 1.10
N ASP A 184 16.86 -10.41 1.68
CA ASP A 184 17.91 -9.40 1.48
C ASP A 184 19.27 -10.09 1.38
N PHE A 185 20.33 -9.32 1.19
CA PHE A 185 21.68 -9.84 1.05
C PHE A 185 22.13 -10.74 2.23
N LEU A 186 21.67 -10.44 3.45
CA LEU A 186 22.04 -11.18 4.66
C LEU A 186 21.02 -12.26 5.06
N LYS A 187 19.79 -12.19 4.52
CA LYS A 187 18.68 -13.07 4.89
C LYS A 187 18.07 -13.68 3.65
N ASN A 188 18.31 -14.97 3.46
CA ASN A 188 17.74 -15.75 2.37
C ASN A 188 16.43 -16.39 2.82
N ASP A 189 15.38 -16.29 1.98
CA ASP A 189 14.09 -16.99 2.10
C ASP A 189 13.55 -17.02 3.54
N ASN A 190 13.40 -15.84 4.14
CA ASN A 190 12.89 -15.74 5.50
C ASN A 190 11.37 -15.69 5.47
N PHE A 191 10.73 -16.69 6.08
CA PHE A 191 9.28 -16.79 6.20
C PHE A 191 8.83 -16.40 7.60
N GLN A 192 7.78 -15.61 7.65
CA GLN A 192 7.12 -15.23 8.88
C GLN A 192 5.61 -15.30 8.69
N SER A 193 4.93 -15.95 9.63
CA SER A 193 3.48 -15.94 9.75
C SER A 193 3.08 -15.48 11.14
N GLY A 194 1.94 -14.86 11.24
CA GLY A 194 1.43 -14.36 12.50
C GLY A 194 0.04 -13.79 12.40
N SER A 195 -0.50 -13.44 13.55
CA SER A 195 -1.79 -12.77 13.62
C SER A 195 -1.75 -11.58 14.57
N LEU A 196 -2.61 -10.62 14.31
CA LEU A 196 -2.72 -9.37 15.08
C LEU A 196 -4.19 -9.07 15.34
N LEU A 197 -4.55 -8.91 16.64
CA LEU A 197 -5.80 -8.28 17.02
C LEU A 197 -5.54 -6.79 17.27
N ARG A 198 -6.29 -5.94 16.57
CA ARG A 198 -6.25 -4.50 16.75
C ARG A 198 -7.60 -3.98 17.23
N MET A 199 -7.56 -3.06 18.17
CA MET A 199 -8.72 -2.32 18.66
C MET A 199 -8.38 -0.83 18.64
N GLN A 200 -9.28 -0.02 18.11
CA GLN A 200 -9.13 1.42 18.01
C GLN A 200 -10.45 2.09 18.39
N ALA A 201 -10.39 3.05 19.31
CA ALA A 201 -11.50 3.90 19.69
C ALA A 201 -11.25 5.33 19.18
N GLN A 202 -12.27 5.97 18.67
CA GLN A 202 -12.26 7.35 18.15
C GLN A 202 -13.43 8.14 18.71
#